data_55c014da1ad6265a85e763a09d262264
#
_entry.id   55c014da1ad6265a85e763a09d262264
#
_cell.length_a   1.000
_cell.length_b   1.000
_cell.length_c   1.000
_cell.angle_alpha   90.00
_cell.angle_beta   90.00
_cell.angle_gamma   90.00
#
_symmetry.space_group_name_H-M   'P 1'
#
loop_
_entity.id
_entity.type
_entity.pdbx_description
1 polymer ?
#
loop_
_entity_poly.entity_id
_entity_poly.type
_entity_poly.pdbx_seq_one_letter_code
_entity_poly.pdbx_strand_id
1 'polypeptide(L)'
;MKKISFYFLFAIFSVSCNSTKHVAEGEFMLTENIINIDSIKTNGSELQKYILQKRNPRFLGLPLGLYLHNLGNHKKPETPAAWGIKNSKSYNIVEKIFSEKQSIAYANSFINLNKWFLKYPRPEIVSSSKVKRTADNLWAYYKTQGYFKSSVNSIINKDSTNKKATVTYYIKKGKPTILDTINIKIESTALDSIYKNSGLETLLKTNDQYKDQIFRNEASKVVKLFRNSGVYHFAEAALGFYVDSSRKDYKTNVDFIIAKNRLIEEEGRYIEKPFRVHTIKEVNVITDYSFTKKDESPTDSISYEGINFLSYSKLKYNPKYLSQSIFLKPGEVYKDTLRNLTRTYLKSLQNFKSTSIKFTSMSG
;
A
#
# COMPACT_ATOMS: atom_id res chain seq x y z
N MET A 1 47.71 -13.16 -26.67
CA MET A 1 46.24 -12.93 -26.83
C MET A 1 45.56 -12.38 -25.57
N LYS A 2 45.86 -12.81 -24.35
CA LYS A 2 45.20 -12.33 -23.11
C LYS A 2 45.44 -10.84 -22.80
N LYS A 3 46.57 -10.23 -23.17
CA LYS A 3 46.87 -8.81 -22.95
C LYS A 3 46.07 -7.88 -23.90
N ILE A 4 45.85 -8.29 -25.15
CA ILE A 4 45.10 -7.53 -26.14
C ILE A 4 43.62 -7.46 -25.76
N SER A 5 43.04 -8.54 -25.21
CA SER A 5 41.67 -8.59 -24.74
C SER A 5 41.44 -7.66 -23.54
N PHE A 6 42.44 -7.50 -22.66
CA PHE A 6 42.38 -6.59 -21.51
C PHE A 6 42.42 -5.11 -21.94
N TYR A 7 43.27 -4.77 -22.93
CA TYR A 7 43.29 -3.39 -23.47
C TYR A 7 42.03 -3.05 -24.26
N PHE A 8 41.45 -4.02 -24.96
CA PHE A 8 40.18 -3.83 -25.67
C PHE A 8 39.00 -3.62 -24.69
N LEU A 9 39.04 -4.37 -23.57
CA LEU A 9 38.04 -4.15 -22.49
C LEU A 9 38.24 -2.80 -21.81
N PHE A 10 39.46 -2.32 -21.62
CA PHE A 10 39.77 -1.02 -21.02
C PHE A 10 39.47 0.14 -21.98
N ALA A 11 39.66 -0.03 -23.29
CA ALA A 11 39.30 0.95 -24.29
C ALA A 11 37.77 1.16 -24.42
N ILE A 12 36.95 0.14 -24.12
CA ILE A 12 35.48 0.26 -24.07
C ILE A 12 35.05 1.12 -22.89
N PHE A 13 35.81 1.14 -21.78
CA PHE A 13 35.54 1.98 -20.62
C PHE A 13 35.93 3.46 -20.80
N SER A 14 36.81 3.78 -21.75
CA SER A 14 37.23 5.16 -22.02
C SER A 14 36.30 5.92 -22.96
N VAL A 15 35.29 5.28 -23.57
CA VAL A 15 34.19 5.99 -24.19
C VAL A 15 33.38 6.63 -23.08
N SER A 16 33.61 7.92 -22.83
CA SER A 16 32.86 8.73 -21.87
C SER A 16 31.36 8.62 -22.16
N CYS A 17 30.71 7.62 -21.53
CA CYS A 17 29.28 7.45 -21.62
C CYS A 17 28.62 8.62 -20.88
N ASN A 18 28.27 9.65 -21.63
CA ASN A 18 27.54 10.80 -21.07
C ASN A 18 26.16 10.35 -20.58
N SER A 19 26.02 10.19 -19.26
CA SER A 19 24.76 9.76 -18.63
C SER A 19 23.60 10.72 -18.87
N THR A 20 23.89 11.95 -19.28
CA THR A 20 22.91 13.03 -19.52
C THR A 20 22.65 13.29 -21.01
N LYS A 21 23.07 12.37 -21.90
CA LYS A 21 22.92 12.51 -23.38
C LYS A 21 21.48 12.83 -23.82
N HIS A 22 20.48 12.27 -23.15
CA HIS A 22 19.06 12.44 -23.48
C HIS A 22 18.34 13.37 -22.50
N VAL A 23 19.07 14.13 -21.69
CA VAL A 23 18.49 15.17 -20.82
C VAL A 23 18.31 16.45 -21.66
N ALA A 24 17.08 16.95 -21.76
CA ALA A 24 16.77 18.14 -22.52
C ALA A 24 17.46 19.38 -21.95
N GLU A 25 17.51 20.45 -22.74
CA GLU A 25 18.04 21.71 -22.26
C GLU A 25 17.13 22.31 -21.20
N GLY A 26 17.72 22.81 -20.11
CA GLY A 26 16.98 23.31 -18.95
C GLY A 26 16.50 22.22 -17.99
N GLU A 27 16.61 20.93 -18.35
CA GLU A 27 16.31 19.81 -17.46
C GLU A 27 17.55 19.28 -16.74
N PHE A 28 17.35 18.63 -15.59
CA PHE A 28 18.43 18.11 -14.76
C PHE A 28 18.13 16.69 -14.30
N MET A 29 19.07 15.78 -14.54
CA MET A 29 18.99 14.41 -14.08
C MET A 29 19.23 14.32 -12.56
N LEU A 30 18.37 13.63 -11.84
CA LEU A 30 18.51 13.38 -10.42
C LEU A 30 19.65 12.40 -10.14
N THR A 31 20.67 12.86 -9.42
CA THR A 31 21.83 12.05 -9.04
C THR A 31 21.74 11.50 -7.62
N GLU A 32 21.17 12.27 -6.68
CA GLU A 32 21.09 11.88 -5.29
C GLU A 32 19.93 12.62 -4.58
N ASN A 33 19.31 11.94 -3.60
CA ASN A 33 18.49 12.56 -2.57
C ASN A 33 19.27 12.52 -1.25
N ILE A 34 19.50 13.67 -0.65
CA ILE A 34 20.18 13.82 0.64
C ILE A 34 19.15 14.21 1.69
N ILE A 35 19.16 13.55 2.83
CA ILE A 35 18.32 13.88 3.98
C ILE A 35 19.21 14.34 5.12
N ASN A 36 18.99 15.57 5.58
CA ASN A 36 19.64 16.14 6.75
C ASN A 36 18.60 16.32 7.86
N ILE A 37 18.84 15.69 9.01
CA ILE A 37 17.98 15.80 10.18
C ILE A 37 18.76 16.55 11.25
N ASP A 38 18.24 17.70 11.69
CA ASP A 38 18.86 18.58 12.69
C ASP A 38 20.34 18.85 12.34
N SER A 39 20.60 19.14 11.05
CA SER A 39 21.92 19.40 10.44
C SER A 39 22.84 18.18 10.28
N ILE A 40 22.40 16.97 10.62
CA ILE A 40 23.16 15.74 10.46
C ILE A 40 22.68 15.00 9.21
N LYS A 41 23.60 14.71 8.27
CA LYS A 41 23.30 13.87 7.11
C LYS A 41 22.99 12.44 7.57
N THR A 42 21.85 11.94 7.16
CA THR A 42 21.43 10.57 7.50
C THR A 42 21.15 9.75 6.25
N ASN A 43 21.47 8.47 6.31
CA ASN A 43 21.08 7.51 5.26
C ASN A 43 19.65 6.98 5.42
N GLY A 44 18.93 7.43 6.44
CA GLY A 44 17.53 7.21 6.80
C GLY A 44 16.77 6.20 5.95
N SER A 45 17.10 4.90 6.09
CA SER A 45 16.44 3.84 5.29
C SER A 45 14.92 3.87 5.44
N GLU A 46 14.44 4.21 6.64
CA GLU A 46 13.01 4.35 6.94
C GLU A 46 12.34 5.51 6.20
N LEU A 47 13.09 6.58 5.89
CA LEU A 47 12.57 7.77 5.22
C LEU A 47 12.54 7.61 3.70
N GLN A 48 13.28 6.65 3.14
CA GLN A 48 13.35 6.42 1.69
C GLN A 48 11.98 6.07 1.07
N LYS A 49 11.06 5.51 1.83
CA LYS A 49 9.68 5.21 1.37
C LYS A 49 8.83 6.46 1.13
N TYR A 50 9.19 7.59 1.72
CA TYR A 50 8.48 8.87 1.54
C TYR A 50 9.01 9.69 0.36
N ILE A 51 10.18 9.31 -0.20
CA ILE A 51 10.77 9.97 -1.36
C ILE A 51 10.08 9.48 -2.63
N LEU A 52 9.40 10.40 -3.34
CA LEU A 52 8.64 10.10 -4.55
C LEU A 52 9.54 9.89 -5.78
N GLN A 53 10.65 10.63 -5.87
CA GLN A 53 11.61 10.54 -6.95
C GLN A 53 12.88 9.86 -6.49
N LYS A 54 13.21 8.72 -7.07
CA LYS A 54 14.45 8.01 -6.78
C LYS A 54 15.41 8.15 -7.95
N ARG A 55 16.71 8.33 -7.65
CA ARG A 55 17.75 8.31 -8.68
C ARG A 55 17.76 7.01 -9.47
N ASN A 56 18.28 7.05 -10.68
CA ASN A 56 18.50 5.84 -11.46
C ASN A 56 19.36 4.81 -10.68
N PRO A 57 19.02 3.51 -10.77
CA PRO A 57 19.78 2.44 -10.10
C PRO A 57 21.26 2.43 -10.54
N ARG A 58 22.15 2.12 -9.61
CA ARG A 58 23.60 1.99 -9.89
C ARG A 58 24.06 0.57 -9.56
N PHE A 59 24.93 0.05 -10.42
CA PHE A 59 25.64 -1.20 -10.22
C PHE A 59 27.13 -0.88 -10.12
N LEU A 60 27.79 -1.28 -9.04
CA LEU A 60 29.18 -0.90 -8.71
C LEU A 60 29.45 0.62 -8.86
N GLY A 61 28.49 1.43 -8.38
CA GLY A 61 28.59 2.90 -8.45
C GLY A 61 28.24 3.53 -9.80
N LEU A 62 28.06 2.75 -10.86
CA LEU A 62 27.80 3.20 -12.22
C LEU A 62 26.32 2.99 -12.60
N PRO A 63 25.68 3.95 -13.25
CA PRO A 63 24.30 3.81 -13.74
C PRO A 63 24.25 3.03 -15.07
N LEU A 64 24.64 1.74 -15.05
CA LEU A 64 24.79 0.91 -16.26
C LEU A 64 23.51 0.84 -17.08
N GLY A 65 22.32 0.72 -16.45
CA GLY A 65 21.05 0.73 -17.16
C GLY A 65 20.84 2.00 -17.95
N LEU A 66 21.24 3.16 -17.42
CA LEU A 66 21.16 4.44 -18.10
C LEU A 66 22.14 4.51 -19.28
N TYR A 67 23.35 3.98 -19.12
CA TYR A 67 24.32 3.89 -20.24
C TYR A 67 23.78 3.02 -21.36
N LEU A 68 23.19 1.86 -21.03
CA LEU A 68 22.55 1.01 -22.02
C LEU A 68 21.38 1.72 -22.72
N HIS A 69 20.52 2.42 -21.96
CA HIS A 69 19.45 3.23 -22.55
C HIS A 69 19.97 4.26 -23.54
N ASN A 70 21.09 4.92 -23.21
CA ASN A 70 21.69 5.97 -24.05
C ASN A 70 22.31 5.45 -25.35
N LEU A 71 22.50 4.14 -25.50
CA LEU A 71 22.84 3.50 -26.79
C LEU A 71 21.62 3.39 -27.69
N GLY A 72 20.43 3.37 -27.15
CA GLY A 72 19.19 3.41 -27.90
C GLY A 72 18.93 4.78 -28.52
N ASN A 73 18.13 4.81 -29.57
CA ASN A 73 17.73 6.03 -30.26
C ASN A 73 16.23 5.99 -30.60
N HIS A 74 15.47 6.88 -29.98
CA HIS A 74 14.01 7.00 -30.20
C HIS A 74 13.64 7.46 -31.64
N LYS A 75 14.57 8.04 -32.37
CA LYS A 75 14.36 8.49 -33.76
C LYS A 75 14.68 7.43 -34.79
N LYS A 76 15.07 6.19 -34.37
CA LYS A 76 15.30 5.08 -35.29
C LYS A 76 14.00 4.50 -35.82
N PRO A 77 13.99 4.03 -37.09
CA PRO A 77 12.83 3.36 -37.66
C PRO A 77 12.39 2.14 -36.84
N GLU A 78 11.09 1.91 -36.79
CA GLU A 78 10.49 0.80 -36.07
C GLU A 78 10.09 -0.38 -36.98
N THR A 79 10.11 -0.17 -38.29
CA THR A 79 9.76 -1.19 -39.28
C THR A 79 10.95 -1.47 -40.22
N PRO A 80 11.08 -2.70 -40.74
CA PRO A 80 12.16 -3.04 -41.70
C PRO A 80 12.18 -2.16 -42.96
N ALA A 81 11.02 -1.84 -43.51
CA ALA A 81 10.91 -0.96 -44.69
C ALA A 81 11.46 0.46 -44.41
N ALA A 82 11.03 1.09 -43.32
CA ALA A 82 11.53 2.40 -42.92
C ALA A 82 13.02 2.36 -42.55
N TRP A 83 13.50 1.24 -41.97
CA TRP A 83 14.91 1.02 -41.67
C TRP A 83 15.73 0.92 -42.97
N GLY A 84 15.24 0.18 -43.96
CA GLY A 84 15.87 0.05 -45.31
C GLY A 84 16.01 1.37 -46.01
N ILE A 85 14.97 2.21 -46.05
CA ILE A 85 15.01 3.56 -46.63
C ILE A 85 16.09 4.42 -45.97
N LYS A 86 16.14 4.42 -44.61
CA LYS A 86 17.11 5.23 -43.87
C LYS A 86 18.55 4.74 -43.99
N ASN A 87 18.76 3.45 -44.20
CA ASN A 87 20.07 2.80 -44.28
C ASN A 87 20.29 2.19 -45.69
N SER A 88 19.83 2.89 -46.73
CA SER A 88 19.77 2.38 -48.10
C SER A 88 21.09 1.75 -48.60
N LYS A 89 22.25 2.36 -48.31
CA LYS A 89 23.55 1.83 -48.74
C LYS A 89 23.80 0.41 -48.18
N SER A 90 23.63 0.21 -46.86
CA SER A 90 23.84 -1.10 -46.23
C SER A 90 22.76 -2.10 -46.58
N TYR A 91 21.49 -1.61 -46.69
CA TYR A 91 20.34 -2.47 -46.99
C TYR A 91 20.42 -2.99 -48.43
N ASN A 92 20.75 -2.14 -49.40
CA ASN A 92 20.92 -2.53 -50.80
C ASN A 92 22.07 -3.54 -51.02
N ILE A 93 23.15 -3.47 -50.22
CA ILE A 93 24.20 -4.47 -50.29
C ILE A 93 23.69 -5.83 -49.76
N VAL A 94 22.98 -5.82 -48.64
CA VAL A 94 22.39 -7.02 -48.06
C VAL A 94 21.35 -7.63 -49.00
N GLU A 95 20.49 -6.81 -49.62
CA GLU A 95 19.43 -7.25 -50.55
C GLU A 95 20.01 -7.85 -51.83
N LYS A 96 21.19 -7.39 -52.31
CA LYS A 96 21.89 -7.98 -53.47
C LYS A 96 22.55 -9.33 -53.17
N ILE A 97 22.90 -9.61 -51.93
CA ILE A 97 23.66 -10.80 -51.53
C ILE A 97 22.72 -11.88 -50.92
N PHE A 98 21.67 -11.48 -50.23
CA PHE A 98 20.75 -12.31 -49.47
C PHE A 98 19.32 -12.26 -50.00
N SER A 99 18.52 -13.24 -49.63
CA SER A 99 17.09 -13.24 -49.96
C SER A 99 16.35 -12.10 -49.23
N GLU A 100 15.17 -11.70 -49.74
CA GLU A 100 14.30 -10.72 -49.11
C GLU A 100 14.00 -11.04 -47.61
N LYS A 101 13.70 -12.30 -47.30
CA LYS A 101 13.49 -12.75 -45.90
C LYS A 101 14.71 -12.51 -45.03
N GLN A 102 15.91 -12.74 -45.54
CA GLN A 102 17.15 -12.49 -44.79
C GLN A 102 17.44 -11.01 -44.62
N SER A 103 17.11 -10.18 -45.61
CA SER A 103 17.23 -8.73 -45.53
C SER A 103 16.29 -8.14 -44.49
N ILE A 104 15.06 -8.62 -44.42
CA ILE A 104 14.08 -8.27 -43.36
C ILE A 104 14.58 -8.72 -41.99
N ALA A 105 15.10 -9.95 -41.88
CA ALA A 105 15.67 -10.45 -40.61
C ALA A 105 16.86 -9.62 -40.11
N TYR A 106 17.72 -9.20 -41.03
CA TYR A 106 18.84 -8.30 -40.76
C TYR A 106 18.36 -6.94 -40.21
N ALA A 107 17.40 -6.30 -40.87
CA ALA A 107 16.80 -5.04 -40.40
C ALA A 107 16.15 -5.21 -39.03
N ASN A 108 15.39 -6.28 -38.83
CA ASN A 108 14.75 -6.60 -37.55
C ASN A 108 15.76 -6.78 -36.42
N SER A 109 16.93 -7.34 -36.68
CA SER A 109 17.97 -7.50 -35.63
C SER A 109 18.41 -6.15 -35.06
N PHE A 110 18.62 -5.14 -35.92
CA PHE A 110 18.98 -3.77 -35.46
C PHE A 110 17.82 -3.06 -34.79
N ILE A 111 16.60 -3.25 -35.29
CA ILE A 111 15.39 -2.69 -34.69
C ILE A 111 15.18 -3.29 -33.29
N ASN A 112 15.29 -4.62 -33.17
CA ASN A 112 15.14 -5.31 -31.89
C ASN A 112 16.24 -4.95 -30.91
N LEU A 113 17.49 -4.83 -31.35
CA LEU A 113 18.59 -4.37 -30.52
C LEU A 113 18.34 -2.95 -30.01
N ASN A 114 17.87 -2.04 -30.87
CA ASN A 114 17.51 -0.70 -30.46
C ASN A 114 16.36 -0.69 -29.45
N LYS A 115 15.32 -1.48 -29.69
CA LYS A 115 14.20 -1.65 -28.75
C LYS A 115 14.67 -2.24 -27.42
N TRP A 116 15.63 -3.16 -27.43
CA TRP A 116 16.21 -3.74 -26.22
C TRP A 116 16.94 -2.69 -25.38
N PHE A 117 17.75 -1.81 -25.99
CA PHE A 117 18.39 -0.70 -25.30
C PHE A 117 17.36 0.27 -24.69
N LEU A 118 16.26 0.56 -25.39
CA LEU A 118 15.24 1.48 -24.93
C LEU A 118 14.34 0.91 -23.81
N LYS A 119 14.44 -0.39 -23.50
CA LYS A 119 13.78 -1.00 -22.32
C LYS A 119 14.41 -0.57 -21.00
N TYR A 120 15.68 -0.15 -21.01
CA TYR A 120 16.36 0.31 -19.80
C TYR A 120 15.79 1.67 -19.31
N PRO A 121 15.91 1.96 -18.00
CA PRO A 121 15.36 3.18 -17.42
C PRO A 121 15.91 4.45 -18.07
N ARG A 122 15.03 5.39 -18.35
CA ARG A 122 15.39 6.75 -18.80
C ARG A 122 16.05 7.52 -17.65
N PRO A 123 16.74 8.65 -17.95
CA PRO A 123 17.18 9.58 -16.93
C PRO A 123 16.00 10.06 -16.09
N GLU A 124 16.08 9.94 -14.77
CA GLU A 124 15.08 10.50 -13.88
C GLU A 124 15.29 12.01 -13.78
N ILE A 125 14.38 12.79 -14.36
CA ILE A 125 14.47 14.26 -14.40
C ILE A 125 13.87 14.85 -13.13
N VAL A 126 14.58 15.75 -12.48
CA VAL A 126 14.11 16.41 -11.25
C VAL A 126 12.82 17.18 -11.51
N SER A 127 11.80 16.88 -10.75
CA SER A 127 10.51 17.57 -10.78
C SER A 127 10.29 18.35 -9.46
N SER A 128 10.22 19.66 -9.55
CA SER A 128 9.99 20.53 -8.38
C SER A 128 8.71 20.18 -7.63
N SER A 129 7.65 19.75 -8.35
CA SER A 129 6.40 19.32 -7.74
C SER A 129 6.55 18.03 -6.93
N LYS A 130 7.30 17.04 -7.45
CA LYS A 130 7.60 15.80 -6.72
C LYS A 130 8.53 16.06 -5.52
N VAL A 131 9.46 16.98 -5.65
CA VAL A 131 10.35 17.41 -4.54
C VAL A 131 9.53 18.04 -3.43
N LYS A 132 8.63 18.98 -3.75
CA LYS A 132 7.73 19.59 -2.77
C LYS A 132 6.85 18.53 -2.07
N ARG A 133 6.19 17.68 -2.84
CA ARG A 133 5.37 16.59 -2.27
C ARG A 133 6.18 15.63 -1.39
N THR A 134 7.44 15.39 -1.71
CA THR A 134 8.34 14.60 -0.85
C THR A 134 8.59 15.32 0.47
N ALA A 135 8.85 16.64 0.45
CA ALA A 135 9.00 17.43 1.66
C ALA A 135 7.72 17.39 2.52
N ASP A 136 6.54 17.52 1.90
CA ASP A 136 5.25 17.43 2.58
C ASP A 136 5.04 16.03 3.20
N ASN A 137 5.39 14.94 2.50
CA ASN A 137 5.32 13.58 3.02
C ASN A 137 6.24 13.36 4.23
N LEU A 138 7.47 13.88 4.17
CA LEU A 138 8.43 13.81 5.28
C LEU A 138 7.92 14.59 6.49
N TRP A 139 7.37 15.78 6.27
CA TRP A 139 6.76 16.58 7.31
C TRP A 139 5.55 15.87 7.95
N ALA A 140 4.64 15.32 7.14
CA ALA A 140 3.50 14.53 7.62
C ALA A 140 3.98 13.33 8.45
N TYR A 141 5.01 12.61 8.01
CA TYR A 141 5.61 11.52 8.79
C TYR A 141 6.05 11.99 10.18
N TYR A 142 6.79 13.11 10.29
CA TYR A 142 7.22 13.58 11.58
C TYR A 142 6.06 14.03 12.48
N LYS A 143 4.98 14.55 11.91
CA LYS A 143 3.75 14.82 12.66
C LYS A 143 3.14 13.56 13.25
N THR A 144 3.09 12.46 12.47
CA THR A 144 2.60 11.16 13.00
C THR A 144 3.46 10.59 14.11
N GLN A 145 4.71 11.09 14.24
CA GLN A 145 5.62 10.73 15.32
C GLN A 145 5.60 11.74 16.50
N GLY A 146 4.64 12.69 16.53
CA GLY A 146 4.50 13.67 17.60
C GLY A 146 5.40 14.91 17.50
N TYR A 147 6.11 15.10 16.41
CA TYR A 147 6.91 16.31 16.19
C TYR A 147 6.06 17.39 15.50
N PHE A 148 5.04 17.90 16.20
CA PHE A 148 4.08 18.83 15.61
C PHE A 148 4.68 20.17 15.17
N LYS A 149 5.81 20.59 15.76
CA LYS A 149 6.54 21.82 15.41
C LYS A 149 7.70 21.56 14.43
N SER A 150 7.75 20.37 13.82
CA SER A 150 8.75 20.06 12.79
C SER A 150 8.55 20.88 11.53
N SER A 151 9.65 21.14 10.83
CA SER A 151 9.64 21.76 9.51
C SER A 151 10.54 20.99 8.55
N VAL A 152 10.14 20.94 7.28
CA VAL A 152 10.92 20.31 6.21
C VAL A 152 11.05 21.28 5.04
N ASN A 153 12.29 21.61 4.70
CA ASN A 153 12.64 22.42 3.55
C ASN A 153 13.41 21.58 2.54
N SER A 154 13.32 21.91 1.26
CA SER A 154 14.05 21.21 0.20
C SER A 154 14.81 22.19 -0.69
N ILE A 155 16.02 21.83 -1.09
CA ILE A 155 16.86 22.59 -2.01
C ILE A 155 17.27 21.68 -3.16
N ILE A 156 17.12 22.19 -4.38
CA ILE A 156 17.59 21.54 -5.61
C ILE A 156 18.90 22.21 -6.02
N ASN A 157 20.01 21.52 -5.85
CA ASN A 157 21.32 21.98 -6.31
C ASN A 157 21.56 21.51 -7.74
N LYS A 158 21.60 22.45 -8.68
CA LYS A 158 21.72 22.19 -10.12
C LYS A 158 23.17 22.36 -10.57
N ASP A 159 23.68 21.39 -11.30
CA ASP A 159 24.93 21.45 -12.05
C ASP A 159 24.58 21.61 -13.54
N SER A 160 24.61 22.85 -14.03
CA SER A 160 24.26 23.18 -15.42
C SER A 160 25.24 22.61 -16.43
N THR A 161 26.53 22.49 -16.07
CA THR A 161 27.58 21.97 -16.94
C THR A 161 27.33 20.48 -17.27
N ASN A 162 26.97 19.70 -16.26
CA ASN A 162 26.76 18.25 -16.41
C ASN A 162 25.28 17.88 -16.56
N LYS A 163 24.35 18.84 -16.58
CA LYS A 163 22.89 18.62 -16.56
C LYS A 163 22.44 17.66 -15.45
N LYS A 164 23.00 17.81 -14.25
CA LYS A 164 22.74 16.98 -13.08
C LYS A 164 22.16 17.82 -11.95
N ALA A 165 21.39 17.19 -11.06
CA ALA A 165 20.97 17.84 -9.85
C ALA A 165 20.93 16.88 -8.66
N THR A 166 21.16 17.43 -7.48
CA THR A 166 21.02 16.77 -6.19
C THR A 166 19.92 17.48 -5.42
N VAL A 167 19.03 16.70 -4.80
CA VAL A 167 17.96 17.23 -3.97
C VAL A 167 18.33 16.98 -2.51
N THR A 168 18.34 18.06 -1.71
CA THR A 168 18.61 17.98 -0.28
C THR A 168 17.36 18.38 0.50
N TYR A 169 16.91 17.51 1.40
CA TYR A 169 15.81 17.74 2.33
C TYR A 169 16.38 18.07 3.71
N TYR A 170 16.07 19.26 4.22
CA TYR A 170 16.46 19.73 5.55
C TYR A 170 15.28 19.58 6.50
N ILE A 171 15.41 18.72 7.47
CA ILE A 171 14.39 18.40 8.47
C ILE A 171 14.83 18.97 9.81
N LYS A 172 14.03 19.87 10.38
CA LYS A 172 14.15 20.31 11.78
C LYS A 172 13.04 19.63 12.56
N LYS A 173 13.39 18.63 13.38
CA LYS A 173 12.38 17.87 14.17
C LYS A 173 11.82 18.68 15.31
N GLY A 174 12.70 19.36 16.05
CA GLY A 174 12.35 19.92 17.34
C GLY A 174 12.15 18.85 18.43
N LYS A 175 11.45 19.23 19.51
CA LYS A 175 11.12 18.31 20.60
C LYS A 175 9.85 17.52 20.27
N PRO A 176 9.77 16.23 20.62
CA PRO A 176 8.56 15.46 20.48
C PRO A 176 7.51 15.92 21.51
N THR A 177 6.24 15.79 21.16
CA THR A 177 5.12 16.00 22.09
C THR A 177 4.87 14.71 22.87
N ILE A 178 4.67 14.83 24.17
CA ILE A 178 4.36 13.73 25.08
C ILE A 178 2.91 13.81 25.58
N LEU A 179 2.33 12.67 25.88
CA LEU A 179 0.99 12.56 26.43
C LEU A 179 1.00 13.00 27.90
N ASP A 180 0.14 13.94 28.27
CA ASP A 180 0.03 14.46 29.64
C ASP A 180 -1.13 13.80 30.37
N THR A 181 -2.35 14.13 30.01
CA THR A 181 -3.56 13.57 30.63
C THR A 181 -4.31 12.75 29.57
N ILE A 182 -4.83 11.59 29.98
CA ILE A 182 -5.61 10.71 29.13
C ILE A 182 -6.98 10.51 29.78
N ASN A 183 -8.01 11.01 29.14
CA ASN A 183 -9.39 10.89 29.57
C ASN A 183 -10.12 9.92 28.64
N ILE A 184 -10.75 8.90 29.20
CA ILE A 184 -11.57 7.94 28.44
C ILE A 184 -13.03 8.18 28.79
N LYS A 185 -13.84 8.56 27.80
CA LYS A 185 -15.27 8.81 27.95
C LYS A 185 -16.05 7.84 27.08
N ILE A 186 -16.89 7.01 27.69
CA ILE A 186 -17.77 6.06 27.00
C ILE A 186 -19.22 6.54 27.17
N GLU A 187 -19.85 6.95 26.06
CA GLU A 187 -21.19 7.53 26.12
C GLU A 187 -22.30 6.49 26.21
N SER A 188 -22.02 5.23 25.88
CA SER A 188 -22.96 4.11 25.97
C SER A 188 -22.76 3.32 27.25
N THR A 189 -23.77 3.23 28.11
CA THR A 189 -23.72 2.46 29.36
C THR A 189 -23.41 0.97 29.13
N ALA A 190 -23.96 0.38 28.06
CA ALA A 190 -23.68 -1.02 27.70
C ALA A 190 -22.19 -1.23 27.34
N LEU A 191 -21.61 -0.31 26.57
CA LEU A 191 -20.19 -0.38 26.20
C LEU A 191 -19.28 -0.11 27.40
N ASP A 192 -19.66 0.83 28.28
CA ASP A 192 -18.91 1.17 29.48
C ASP A 192 -18.82 -0.03 30.40
N SER A 193 -19.94 -0.76 30.62
CA SER A 193 -19.97 -2.00 31.40
C SER A 193 -19.07 -3.08 30.79
N ILE A 194 -19.11 -3.28 29.47
CA ILE A 194 -18.24 -4.24 28.77
C ILE A 194 -16.77 -3.87 28.94
N TYR A 195 -16.45 -2.57 28.73
CA TYR A 195 -15.08 -2.07 28.84
C TYR A 195 -14.50 -2.27 30.24
N LYS A 196 -15.22 -1.87 31.28
CA LYS A 196 -14.80 -2.00 32.67
C LYS A 196 -14.64 -3.47 33.11
N ASN A 197 -15.59 -4.33 32.73
CA ASN A 197 -15.55 -5.74 33.06
C ASN A 197 -14.51 -6.54 32.27
N SER A 198 -14.01 -6.02 31.20
CA SER A 198 -13.00 -6.71 30.34
C SER A 198 -11.60 -6.73 30.94
N GLY A 199 -11.30 -5.84 31.90
CA GLY A 199 -9.94 -5.63 32.40
C GLY A 199 -8.97 -5.11 31.33
N LEU A 200 -9.49 -4.51 30.25
CA LEU A 200 -8.67 -4.02 29.15
C LEU A 200 -7.89 -2.78 29.58
N GLU A 201 -6.57 -2.89 29.67
CA GLU A 201 -5.70 -1.75 29.90
C GLU A 201 -5.49 -0.96 28.59
N THR A 202 -5.55 0.36 28.66
CA THR A 202 -5.25 1.22 27.50
C THR A 202 -3.76 1.12 27.13
N LEU A 203 -3.46 1.22 25.83
CA LEU A 203 -2.10 1.34 25.31
C LEU A 203 -1.55 2.77 25.44
N LEU A 204 -2.42 3.75 25.67
CA LEU A 204 -2.03 5.13 25.89
C LEU A 204 -1.52 5.30 27.31
N LYS A 205 -0.30 5.82 27.46
CA LYS A 205 0.32 6.05 28.78
C LYS A 205 0.79 7.51 28.90
N THR A 206 0.58 8.08 30.05
CA THR A 206 1.13 9.40 30.40
C THR A 206 2.66 9.36 30.34
N ASN A 207 3.26 10.46 29.90
CA ASN A 207 4.68 10.64 29.64
C ASN A 207 5.24 9.86 28.43
N ASP A 208 4.43 9.08 27.71
CA ASP A 208 4.86 8.48 26.45
C ASP A 208 4.85 9.53 25.32
N GLN A 209 5.75 9.37 24.37
CA GLN A 209 5.75 10.18 23.16
C GLN A 209 4.48 9.91 22.34
N TYR A 210 3.85 10.98 21.85
CA TYR A 210 2.76 10.87 20.88
C TYR A 210 3.22 10.11 19.62
N LYS A 211 2.47 9.09 19.23
CA LYS A 211 2.66 8.38 17.97
C LYS A 211 1.29 7.93 17.44
N ASP A 212 0.90 8.36 16.25
CA ASP A 212 -0.36 7.94 15.61
C ASP A 212 -0.60 6.43 15.66
N GLN A 213 0.46 5.62 15.56
CA GLN A 213 0.34 4.17 15.55
C GLN A 213 -0.23 3.62 16.86
N ILE A 214 0.07 4.24 18.00
CA ILE A 214 -0.46 3.82 19.31
C ILE A 214 -1.97 4.03 19.35
N PHE A 215 -2.45 5.16 18.82
CA PHE A 215 -3.89 5.46 18.74
C PHE A 215 -4.63 4.49 17.83
N ARG A 216 -4.06 4.15 16.66
CA ARG A 216 -4.63 3.13 15.76
C ARG A 216 -4.68 1.76 16.41
N ASN A 217 -3.63 1.39 17.14
CA ASN A 217 -3.58 0.13 17.85
C ASN A 217 -4.62 0.09 18.97
N GLU A 218 -4.78 1.20 19.70
CA GLU A 218 -5.83 1.32 20.73
C GLU A 218 -7.22 1.20 20.12
N ALA A 219 -7.50 1.93 19.03
CA ALA A 219 -8.77 1.82 18.31
C ALA A 219 -9.06 0.37 17.89
N SER A 220 -8.08 -0.29 17.27
CA SER A 220 -8.22 -1.69 16.83
C SER A 220 -8.46 -2.64 18.00
N LYS A 221 -7.82 -2.40 19.14
CA LYS A 221 -7.97 -3.20 20.36
C LYS A 221 -9.38 -3.05 20.94
N VAL A 222 -9.89 -1.84 21.01
CA VAL A 222 -11.24 -1.53 21.50
C VAL A 222 -12.32 -2.06 20.56
N VAL A 223 -12.16 -1.90 19.24
CA VAL A 223 -13.09 -2.49 18.26
C VAL A 223 -13.14 -4.02 18.41
N LYS A 224 -11.99 -4.66 18.57
CA LYS A 224 -11.91 -6.11 18.77
C LYS A 224 -12.59 -6.56 20.07
N LEU A 225 -12.41 -5.80 21.15
CA LEU A 225 -13.10 -6.07 22.40
C LEU A 225 -14.61 -6.09 22.20
N PHE A 226 -15.20 -4.98 21.75
CA PHE A 226 -16.65 -4.86 21.65
C PHE A 226 -17.25 -5.85 20.65
N ARG A 227 -16.61 -6.07 19.50
CA ARG A 227 -17.09 -7.05 18.53
C ARG A 227 -17.01 -8.49 19.00
N ASN A 228 -16.03 -8.82 19.85
CA ASN A 228 -15.95 -10.14 20.48
C ASN A 228 -16.85 -10.28 21.72
N SER A 229 -17.37 -9.18 22.23
CA SER A 229 -18.37 -9.16 23.31
C SER A 229 -19.81 -9.10 22.78
N GLY A 230 -20.02 -9.41 21.49
CA GLY A 230 -21.36 -9.47 20.90
C GLY A 230 -21.85 -8.19 20.24
N VAL A 231 -21.10 -7.11 20.29
CA VAL A 231 -21.54 -5.82 19.69
C VAL A 231 -21.20 -5.82 18.20
N TYR A 232 -21.98 -6.55 17.42
CA TYR A 232 -21.76 -6.84 16.00
C TYR A 232 -21.58 -5.57 15.13
N HIS A 233 -22.38 -4.54 15.38
CA HIS A 233 -22.38 -3.30 14.59
C HIS A 233 -21.33 -2.29 15.03
N PHE A 234 -20.51 -2.60 16.03
CA PHE A 234 -19.49 -1.67 16.49
C PHE A 234 -18.42 -1.46 15.40
N ALA A 235 -18.15 -0.21 15.10
CA ALA A 235 -17.17 0.19 14.07
C ALA A 235 -16.21 1.26 14.62
N GLU A 236 -15.03 1.36 14.01
CA GLU A 236 -14.00 2.34 14.38
C GLU A 236 -14.51 3.79 14.29
N ALA A 237 -15.50 4.07 13.43
CA ALA A 237 -16.14 5.38 13.30
C ALA A 237 -16.84 5.88 14.60
N ALA A 238 -17.11 4.98 15.56
CA ALA A 238 -17.62 5.36 16.88
C ALA A 238 -16.51 5.81 17.86
N LEU A 239 -15.23 5.73 17.46
CA LEU A 239 -14.09 6.14 18.26
C LEU A 239 -13.57 7.49 17.83
N GLY A 240 -13.31 8.39 18.77
CA GLY A 240 -12.68 9.68 18.57
C GLY A 240 -11.51 9.90 19.49
N PHE A 241 -10.38 10.37 18.97
CA PHE A 241 -9.26 10.84 19.75
C PHE A 241 -9.09 12.34 19.50
N TYR A 242 -9.28 13.14 20.51
CA TYR A 242 -9.08 14.58 20.45
C TYR A 242 -7.76 14.93 21.14
N VAL A 243 -6.87 15.50 20.38
CA VAL A 243 -5.48 15.81 20.83
C VAL A 243 -5.22 17.28 20.64
N ASP A 244 -4.95 18.02 21.72
CA ASP A 244 -4.57 19.42 21.64
C ASP A 244 -3.08 19.56 21.31
N SER A 245 -2.76 19.80 20.05
CA SER A 245 -1.39 20.02 19.57
C SER A 245 -0.90 21.46 19.67
N SER A 246 -1.70 22.38 20.20
CA SER A 246 -1.38 23.82 20.26
C SER A 246 -0.50 24.20 21.44
N ARG A 247 -0.40 23.38 22.47
CA ARG A 247 0.34 23.65 23.69
C ARG A 247 1.84 23.92 23.43
N LYS A 248 2.36 24.94 24.10
CA LYS A 248 3.76 25.36 23.91
C LYS A 248 4.78 24.53 24.68
N ASP A 249 4.34 23.78 25.68
CA ASP A 249 5.18 22.98 26.59
C ASP A 249 5.53 21.58 26.05
N TYR A 250 5.17 21.28 24.79
CA TYR A 250 5.35 19.96 24.15
C TYR A 250 4.62 18.82 24.89
N LYS A 251 3.53 19.15 25.56
CA LYS A 251 2.62 18.22 26.19
C LYS A 251 1.25 18.28 25.52
N THR A 252 0.49 17.20 25.58
CA THR A 252 -0.87 17.17 25.06
C THR A 252 -1.78 16.32 25.92
N ASN A 253 -3.02 16.78 26.10
CA ASN A 253 -4.08 16.00 26.67
C ASN A 253 -4.75 15.20 25.55
N VAL A 254 -5.22 14.03 25.90
CA VAL A 254 -5.95 13.14 25.01
C VAL A 254 -7.32 12.85 25.58
N ASP A 255 -8.37 13.24 24.86
CA ASP A 255 -9.73 12.80 25.15
C ASP A 255 -10.09 11.67 24.17
N PHE A 256 -10.16 10.44 24.70
CA PHE A 256 -10.60 9.27 23.95
C PHE A 256 -12.10 9.09 24.18
N ILE A 257 -12.90 9.32 23.14
CA ILE A 257 -14.36 9.25 23.23
C ILE A 257 -14.86 8.03 22.45
N ILE A 258 -15.69 7.23 23.12
CA ILE A 258 -16.47 6.16 22.51
C ILE A 258 -17.91 6.63 22.44
N ALA A 259 -18.28 7.08 21.24
CA ALA A 259 -19.57 7.73 21.01
C ALA A 259 -20.72 6.72 21.00
N LYS A 260 -21.93 7.22 21.19
CA LYS A 260 -23.18 6.48 20.97
C LYS A 260 -23.32 6.09 19.50
N ASN A 261 -24.07 5.04 19.25
CA ASN A 261 -24.43 4.63 17.91
C ASN A 261 -25.43 5.63 17.29
N ARG A 262 -25.04 6.28 16.21
CA ARG A 262 -25.88 7.22 15.47
C ARG A 262 -26.15 6.66 14.09
N LEU A 263 -27.40 6.47 13.73
CA LEU A 263 -27.83 6.08 12.40
C LEU A 263 -28.44 7.29 11.70
N ILE A 264 -28.20 7.40 10.38
CA ILE A 264 -28.83 8.43 9.54
C ILE A 264 -30.15 7.83 9.03
N GLU A 265 -31.25 8.51 9.27
CA GLU A 265 -32.55 8.21 8.62
C GLU A 265 -32.66 8.88 7.25
N GLU A 266 -33.66 8.45 6.43
CA GLU A 266 -33.85 8.92 5.07
C GLU A 266 -34.06 10.46 4.94
N GLU A 267 -34.46 11.13 6.02
CA GLU A 267 -34.61 12.59 6.06
C GLU A 267 -33.39 13.35 6.61
N GLY A 268 -32.22 12.69 6.76
CA GLY A 268 -30.99 13.34 7.28
C GLY A 268 -30.99 13.56 8.79
N ARG A 269 -31.98 13.06 9.51
CA ARG A 269 -32.03 13.09 10.98
C ARG A 269 -31.21 11.95 11.56
N TYR A 270 -30.45 12.24 12.61
CA TYR A 270 -29.69 11.21 13.35
C TYR A 270 -30.58 10.62 14.44
N ILE A 271 -30.75 9.30 14.41
CA ILE A 271 -31.38 8.56 15.51
C ILE A 271 -30.28 7.85 16.30
N GLU A 272 -30.32 8.02 17.61
CA GLU A 272 -29.46 7.25 18.52
C GLU A 272 -30.07 5.87 18.75
N LYS A 273 -29.39 4.82 18.28
CA LYS A 273 -29.73 3.43 18.65
C LYS A 273 -28.71 2.92 19.65
N PRO A 274 -29.14 2.30 20.75
CA PRO A 274 -28.21 1.73 21.73
C PRO A 274 -27.41 0.59 21.09
N PHE A 275 -26.15 0.48 21.46
CA PHE A 275 -25.39 -0.73 21.18
C PHE A 275 -25.98 -1.89 21.95
N ARG A 276 -26.15 -3.02 21.28
CA ARG A 276 -26.72 -4.24 21.88
C ARG A 276 -25.76 -5.42 21.68
N VAL A 277 -25.76 -6.32 22.63
CA VAL A 277 -25.11 -7.61 22.50
C VAL A 277 -26.00 -8.53 21.68
N HIS A 278 -25.44 -9.16 20.66
CA HIS A 278 -26.14 -10.06 19.76
C HIS A 278 -25.72 -11.51 20.03
N THR A 279 -26.69 -12.41 20.02
CA THR A 279 -26.49 -13.85 20.01
C THR A 279 -26.83 -14.39 18.61
N ILE A 280 -26.17 -15.47 18.22
CA ILE A 280 -26.44 -16.16 16.95
C ILE A 280 -27.69 -16.99 17.14
N LYS A 281 -28.76 -16.69 16.39
CA LYS A 281 -30.00 -17.48 16.45
C LYS A 281 -29.89 -18.76 15.66
N GLU A 282 -29.38 -18.69 14.44
CA GLU A 282 -29.20 -19.80 13.53
C GLU A 282 -27.97 -19.61 12.64
N VAL A 283 -27.47 -20.72 12.12
CA VAL A 283 -26.36 -20.73 11.15
C VAL A 283 -26.80 -21.50 9.93
N ASN A 284 -26.92 -20.82 8.81
CA ASN A 284 -27.32 -21.39 7.51
C ASN A 284 -26.13 -21.36 6.56
N VAL A 285 -25.77 -22.50 5.98
CA VAL A 285 -24.65 -22.69 5.07
C VAL A 285 -25.16 -23.09 3.69
N ILE A 286 -25.14 -22.16 2.74
CA ILE A 286 -25.52 -22.42 1.36
C ILE A 286 -24.27 -22.81 0.58
N THR A 287 -24.19 -24.07 0.13
CA THR A 287 -22.96 -24.65 -0.43
C THR A 287 -22.75 -24.38 -1.91
N ASP A 288 -23.82 -24.02 -2.63
CA ASP A 288 -23.83 -23.73 -4.08
C ASP A 288 -24.45 -22.37 -4.40
N TYR A 289 -24.25 -21.39 -3.49
CA TYR A 289 -24.77 -20.04 -3.68
C TYR A 289 -24.26 -19.42 -4.98
N SER A 290 -25.19 -18.88 -5.76
CA SER A 290 -24.92 -18.06 -6.93
C SER A 290 -25.71 -16.76 -6.83
N PHE A 291 -25.14 -15.65 -7.29
CA PHE A 291 -25.84 -14.37 -7.32
C PHE A 291 -27.12 -14.42 -8.18
N THR A 292 -27.14 -15.26 -9.21
CA THR A 292 -28.31 -15.48 -10.08
C THR A 292 -29.48 -16.19 -9.36
N LYS A 293 -29.17 -16.90 -8.28
CA LYS A 293 -30.13 -17.68 -7.47
C LYS A 293 -30.46 -17.01 -6.13
N LYS A 294 -30.11 -15.75 -5.96
CA LYS A 294 -30.25 -15.05 -4.66
C LYS A 294 -31.69 -14.96 -4.15
N ASP A 295 -32.67 -14.97 -5.09
CA ASP A 295 -34.10 -14.86 -4.82
C ASP A 295 -34.82 -16.24 -4.84
N GLU A 296 -34.09 -17.34 -5.11
CA GLU A 296 -34.61 -18.70 -5.06
C GLU A 296 -34.51 -19.27 -3.64
N SER A 297 -35.40 -20.19 -3.29
CA SER A 297 -35.32 -20.95 -2.04
C SER A 297 -34.48 -22.22 -2.27
N PRO A 298 -33.59 -22.61 -1.30
CA PRO A 298 -32.90 -23.88 -1.37
C PRO A 298 -33.87 -25.05 -1.45
N THR A 299 -33.55 -26.06 -2.27
CA THR A 299 -34.41 -27.25 -2.51
C THR A 299 -33.98 -28.48 -1.72
N ASP A 300 -32.71 -28.49 -1.25
CA ASP A 300 -32.17 -29.60 -0.44
C ASP A 300 -31.56 -29.05 0.84
N SER A 301 -31.79 -29.74 1.95
CA SER A 301 -31.31 -29.31 3.25
C SER A 301 -31.07 -30.47 4.20
N ILE A 302 -30.03 -30.30 5.06
CA ILE A 302 -29.76 -31.21 6.17
C ILE A 302 -29.27 -30.39 7.37
N SER A 303 -29.72 -30.71 8.56
CA SER A 303 -29.20 -30.11 9.80
C SER A 303 -28.20 -31.07 10.45
N TYR A 304 -27.04 -30.54 10.85
CA TYR A 304 -25.99 -31.27 11.56
C TYR A 304 -25.37 -30.37 12.63
N GLU A 305 -25.34 -30.82 13.88
CA GLU A 305 -24.82 -30.06 15.03
C GLU A 305 -25.41 -28.65 15.18
N GLY A 306 -26.69 -28.47 14.87
CA GLY A 306 -27.40 -27.18 14.93
C GLY A 306 -27.10 -26.23 13.77
N ILE A 307 -26.31 -26.64 12.78
CA ILE A 307 -26.02 -25.89 11.55
C ILE A 307 -26.89 -26.44 10.41
N ASN A 308 -27.58 -25.56 9.71
CA ASN A 308 -28.37 -25.92 8.54
C ASN A 308 -27.52 -25.84 7.27
N PHE A 309 -27.31 -26.95 6.60
CA PHE A 309 -26.65 -27.02 5.30
C PHE A 309 -27.70 -27.04 4.20
N LEU A 310 -27.62 -26.07 3.30
CA LEU A 310 -28.62 -25.78 2.28
C LEU A 310 -27.98 -25.85 0.89
N SER A 311 -28.76 -26.25 -0.12
CA SER A 311 -28.36 -26.26 -1.53
C SER A 311 -29.56 -25.91 -2.44
N TYR A 312 -29.31 -25.19 -3.52
CA TYR A 312 -30.29 -24.95 -4.59
C TYR A 312 -30.44 -26.15 -5.51
N SER A 313 -29.61 -27.20 -5.33
CA SER A 313 -29.69 -28.45 -6.04
C SER A 313 -29.54 -29.60 -5.04
N LYS A 314 -28.71 -30.59 -5.30
CA LYS A 314 -28.38 -31.65 -4.34
C LYS A 314 -27.17 -31.30 -3.55
N LEU A 315 -27.22 -31.54 -2.21
CA LEU A 315 -26.08 -31.37 -1.33
C LEU A 315 -24.92 -32.29 -1.75
N LYS A 316 -23.80 -31.68 -2.11
CA LYS A 316 -22.60 -32.40 -2.61
C LYS A 316 -21.56 -32.61 -1.52
N TYR A 317 -21.59 -31.79 -0.45
CA TYR A 317 -20.60 -31.80 0.60
C TYR A 317 -21.13 -32.47 1.85
N ASN A 318 -20.29 -33.28 2.49
CA ASN A 318 -20.66 -33.93 3.73
C ASN A 318 -20.71 -32.90 4.89
N PRO A 319 -21.86 -32.72 5.55
CA PRO A 319 -22.03 -31.75 6.64
C PRO A 319 -21.05 -31.93 7.79
N LYS A 320 -20.69 -33.15 8.14
CA LYS A 320 -19.71 -33.47 9.18
C LYS A 320 -18.34 -32.84 8.95
N TYR A 321 -17.88 -32.83 7.70
CA TYR A 321 -16.58 -32.21 7.38
C TYR A 321 -16.65 -30.68 7.31
N LEU A 322 -17.75 -30.14 6.80
CA LEU A 322 -17.94 -28.70 6.73
C LEU A 322 -18.13 -28.09 8.12
N SER A 323 -18.87 -28.77 9.02
CA SER A 323 -19.10 -28.29 10.40
C SER A 323 -17.79 -28.05 11.16
N GLN A 324 -16.75 -28.85 10.91
CA GLN A 324 -15.42 -28.70 11.52
C GLN A 324 -14.72 -27.37 11.15
N SER A 325 -15.14 -26.73 10.07
CA SER A 325 -14.62 -25.42 9.62
C SER A 325 -15.49 -24.24 10.05
N ILE A 326 -16.59 -24.49 10.77
CA ILE A 326 -17.58 -23.49 11.18
C ILE A 326 -17.56 -23.35 12.70
N PHE A 327 -17.06 -22.21 13.16
CA PHE A 327 -16.90 -21.92 14.58
C PHE A 327 -18.02 -21.05 15.16
N LEU A 328 -18.99 -20.69 14.32
CA LEU A 328 -20.20 -19.95 14.72
C LEU A 328 -21.28 -20.97 15.11
N LYS A 329 -21.82 -20.89 16.33
CA LYS A 329 -22.84 -21.82 16.82
C LYS A 329 -24.09 -21.08 17.26
N PRO A 330 -25.28 -21.63 16.99
CA PRO A 330 -26.54 -21.11 17.51
C PRO A 330 -26.53 -21.02 19.05
N GLY A 331 -27.14 -19.98 19.60
CA GLY A 331 -27.20 -19.72 21.04
C GLY A 331 -25.98 -19.01 21.60
N GLU A 332 -24.84 -18.97 20.90
CA GLU A 332 -23.63 -18.29 21.37
C GLU A 332 -23.65 -16.79 21.09
N VAL A 333 -22.99 -16.03 21.95
CA VAL A 333 -22.74 -14.61 21.74
C VAL A 333 -21.86 -14.42 20.50
N TYR A 334 -22.23 -13.47 19.64
CA TYR A 334 -21.40 -13.13 18.47
C TYR A 334 -19.96 -12.80 18.86
N LYS A 335 -19.01 -13.37 18.14
CA LYS A 335 -17.57 -13.06 18.24
C LYS A 335 -16.95 -12.89 16.84
N ASP A 336 -16.38 -11.71 16.57
CA ASP A 336 -15.75 -11.42 15.27
C ASP A 336 -14.55 -12.34 14.98
N THR A 337 -13.85 -12.79 16.02
CA THR A 337 -12.75 -13.75 15.89
C THR A 337 -13.25 -15.10 15.36
N LEU A 338 -14.41 -15.61 15.81
CA LEU A 338 -14.98 -16.86 15.33
C LEU A 338 -15.48 -16.74 13.88
N ARG A 339 -16.06 -15.59 13.52
CA ARG A 339 -16.41 -15.29 12.15
C ARG A 339 -15.17 -15.33 11.21
N ASN A 340 -14.08 -14.68 11.62
CA ASN A 340 -12.86 -14.63 10.84
C ASN A 340 -12.17 -16.00 10.75
N LEU A 341 -12.20 -16.75 11.84
CA LEU A 341 -11.70 -18.13 11.89
C LEU A 341 -12.49 -19.02 10.92
N THR A 342 -13.83 -19.00 10.98
CA THR A 342 -14.71 -19.74 10.05
C THR A 342 -14.37 -19.40 8.60
N ARG A 343 -14.22 -18.10 8.28
CA ARG A 343 -13.86 -17.69 6.93
C ARG A 343 -12.51 -18.25 6.47
N THR A 344 -11.51 -18.22 7.37
CA THR A 344 -10.16 -18.70 7.07
C THR A 344 -10.16 -20.20 6.83
N TYR A 345 -10.82 -20.98 7.69
CA TYR A 345 -10.89 -22.43 7.55
C TYR A 345 -11.67 -22.85 6.30
N LEU A 346 -12.84 -22.25 6.03
CA LEU A 346 -13.59 -22.54 4.80
C LEU A 346 -12.80 -22.20 3.51
N LYS A 347 -11.98 -21.12 3.54
CA LYS A 347 -11.07 -20.81 2.43
C LYS A 347 -9.95 -21.83 2.28
N SER A 348 -9.42 -22.35 3.37
CA SER A 348 -8.33 -23.33 3.34
C SER A 348 -8.75 -24.68 2.74
N LEU A 349 -10.04 -25.00 2.73
CA LEU A 349 -10.56 -26.22 2.09
C LEU A 349 -10.39 -26.21 0.56
N GLN A 350 -10.18 -25.04 -0.06
CA GLN A 350 -10.03 -24.85 -1.52
C GLN A 350 -11.17 -25.40 -2.38
N ASN A 351 -12.27 -25.84 -1.76
CA ASN A 351 -13.44 -26.40 -2.44
C ASN A 351 -14.39 -25.33 -3.01
N PHE A 352 -14.24 -24.09 -2.56
CA PHE A 352 -15.12 -22.96 -2.91
C PHE A 352 -14.32 -21.85 -3.60
N LYS A 353 -14.86 -21.31 -4.69
CA LYS A 353 -14.28 -20.15 -5.38
C LYS A 353 -14.24 -18.91 -4.49
N SER A 354 -15.26 -18.74 -3.67
CA SER A 354 -15.37 -17.64 -2.70
C SER A 354 -16.22 -18.07 -1.51
N THR A 355 -15.94 -17.46 -0.36
CA THR A 355 -16.73 -17.63 0.86
C THR A 355 -17.16 -16.28 1.38
N SER A 356 -18.45 -16.10 1.66
CA SER A 356 -18.99 -14.90 2.30
C SER A 356 -19.79 -15.29 3.54
N ILE A 357 -19.70 -14.48 4.59
CA ILE A 357 -20.49 -14.63 5.81
C ILE A 357 -21.28 -13.34 5.97
N LYS A 358 -22.59 -13.47 5.93
CA LYS A 358 -23.56 -12.37 6.14
C LYS A 358 -24.32 -12.60 7.41
N PHE A 359 -24.63 -11.53 8.11
CA PHE A 359 -25.51 -11.55 9.28
C PHE A 359 -26.74 -10.70 8.97
N THR A 360 -27.89 -11.21 9.32
CA THR A 360 -29.17 -10.51 9.26
C THR A 360 -29.71 -10.39 10.68
N SER A 361 -30.04 -9.19 11.13
CA SER A 361 -30.72 -9.00 12.41
C SER A 361 -32.15 -9.48 12.29
N MET A 362 -32.57 -10.37 13.16
CA MET A 362 -33.99 -10.70 13.36
C MET A 362 -34.51 -9.78 14.45
N SER A 363 -35.63 -9.07 14.20
CA SER A 363 -36.37 -8.40 15.26
C SER A 363 -36.90 -9.48 16.21
N GLY A 364 -36.44 -9.47 17.45
CA GLY A 364 -36.99 -10.26 18.52
C GLY A 364 -38.28 -9.63 19.01
#